data_b13794a63ce9dd46d24fc15b7c696b47
#
_entry.id   b13794a63ce9dd46d24fc15b7c696b47
#
_cell.length_a   1.000
_cell.length_b   1.000
_cell.length_c   1.000
_cell.angle_alpha   90.00
_cell.angle_beta   90.00
_cell.angle_gamma   90.00
#
_symmetry.space_group_name_H-M   'P 1'
#
loop_
_entity.id
_entity.type
_entity.pdbx_description
1 polymer ?
#
loop_
_entity_poly.entity_id
_entity_poly.type
_entity_poly.pdbx_seq_one_letter_code
_entity_poly.pdbx_strand_id
1 'polypeptide(L)'
;MQITDTIADMLTRIRNANSAKHDTVDIPASNMKKAIAQILVDEGYVKGFQVIDDGKQGVIRMTLKYGENKTPVLTGLRRVSKPGLRIYSNCEDMPKVMKGLGIAIVSTSKGVMTDKKARKENVGGEVLAFVW
;
A
#
# COMPACT_ATOMS: atom_id res chain seq x y z
N MET A 1 -14.91 9.42 -20.60
CA MET A 1 -13.62 8.79 -20.26
C MET A 1 -13.70 8.25 -18.83
N GLN A 2 -13.45 6.96 -18.64
CA GLN A 2 -13.44 6.37 -17.31
C GLN A 2 -12.09 6.62 -16.65
N ILE A 3 -12.12 7.10 -15.41
CA ILE A 3 -10.92 7.25 -14.60
C ILE A 3 -10.75 5.98 -13.77
N THR A 4 -9.64 5.29 -13.99
CA THR A 4 -9.35 4.04 -13.29
C THR A 4 -8.41 4.31 -12.12
N ASP A 5 -8.77 3.84 -10.92
CA ASP A 5 -7.90 3.90 -9.75
C ASP A 5 -7.23 2.54 -9.56
N THR A 6 -6.04 2.38 -10.11
CA THR A 6 -5.30 1.12 -10.05
C THR A 6 -4.77 0.82 -8.65
N ILE A 7 -4.54 1.86 -7.84
CA ILE A 7 -4.12 1.68 -6.45
C ILE A 7 -5.30 1.15 -5.63
N ALA A 8 -6.50 1.71 -5.82
CA ALA A 8 -7.70 1.21 -5.14
C ALA A 8 -7.97 -0.25 -5.51
N ASP A 9 -7.76 -0.62 -6.78
CA ASP A 9 -7.88 -2.01 -7.22
C ASP A 9 -6.88 -2.91 -6.47
N MET A 10 -5.62 -2.48 -6.35
CA MET A 10 -4.60 -3.22 -5.59
C MET A 10 -5.05 -3.44 -4.15
N LEU A 11 -5.50 -2.40 -3.47
CA LEU A 11 -5.94 -2.49 -2.08
C LEU A 11 -7.15 -3.42 -1.93
N THR A 12 -8.08 -3.36 -2.87
CA THR A 12 -9.26 -4.23 -2.87
C THR A 12 -8.88 -5.69 -3.06
N ARG A 13 -7.96 -5.99 -3.98
CA ARG A 13 -7.45 -7.36 -4.19
C ARG A 13 -6.80 -7.92 -2.93
N ILE A 14 -5.97 -7.12 -2.28
CA ILE A 14 -5.31 -7.51 -1.02
C ILE A 14 -6.36 -7.75 0.07
N ARG A 15 -7.30 -6.83 0.21
CA ARG A 15 -8.37 -6.93 1.21
C ARG A 15 -9.20 -8.19 1.03
N ASN A 16 -9.63 -8.47 -0.19
CA ASN A 16 -10.45 -9.64 -0.50
C ASN A 16 -9.68 -10.94 -0.27
N ALA A 17 -8.41 -11.02 -0.70
CA ALA A 17 -7.57 -12.19 -0.48
C ALA A 17 -7.34 -12.44 1.01
N ASN A 18 -7.12 -11.36 1.76
CA ASN A 18 -6.92 -11.40 3.20
C ASN A 18 -8.17 -11.92 3.93
N SER A 19 -9.36 -11.44 3.53
CA SER A 19 -10.63 -11.88 4.10
C SER A 19 -10.93 -13.34 3.78
N ALA A 20 -10.57 -13.79 2.56
CA ALA A 20 -10.74 -15.19 2.15
C ALA A 20 -9.61 -16.09 2.66
N LYS A 21 -8.64 -15.53 3.34
CA LYS A 21 -7.48 -16.23 3.92
C LYS A 21 -6.65 -16.97 2.86
N HIS A 22 -6.49 -16.35 1.70
CA HIS A 22 -5.61 -16.87 0.65
C HIS A 22 -4.15 -16.68 1.06
N ASP A 23 -3.28 -17.58 0.63
CA ASP A 23 -1.85 -17.47 0.89
C ASP A 23 -1.19 -16.40 0.02
N THR A 24 -1.66 -16.23 -1.21
CA THR A 24 -1.11 -15.27 -2.17
C THR A 24 -2.21 -14.48 -2.86
N VAL A 25 -1.82 -13.36 -3.45
CA VAL A 25 -2.70 -12.54 -4.29
C VAL A 25 -1.89 -12.00 -5.46
N ASP A 26 -2.49 -12.02 -6.65
CA ASP A 26 -1.86 -11.51 -7.87
C ASP A 26 -2.44 -10.13 -8.21
N ILE A 27 -1.55 -9.19 -8.51
CA ILE A 27 -1.89 -7.80 -8.77
C ILE A 27 -1.14 -7.37 -10.04
N PRO A 28 -1.83 -6.75 -11.03
CA PRO A 28 -1.12 -6.20 -12.19
C PRO A 28 -0.04 -5.22 -11.73
N ALA A 29 1.18 -5.36 -12.25
CA ALA A 29 2.32 -4.60 -11.76
C ALA A 29 2.38 -3.19 -12.33
N SER A 30 2.96 -2.28 -11.55
CA SER A 30 3.41 -0.96 -11.97
C SER A 30 4.51 -0.55 -11.00
N ASN A 31 5.29 0.46 -11.36
CA ASN A 31 6.36 0.93 -10.49
C ASN A 31 5.81 1.43 -9.15
N MET A 32 4.70 2.15 -9.19
CA MET A 32 4.03 2.64 -7.98
C MET A 32 3.57 1.49 -7.09
N LYS A 33 2.93 0.47 -7.66
CA LYS A 33 2.43 -0.68 -6.92
C LYS A 33 3.57 -1.53 -6.34
N LYS A 34 4.69 -1.65 -7.06
CA LYS A 34 5.89 -2.33 -6.54
C LYS A 34 6.44 -1.60 -5.32
N ALA A 35 6.47 -0.27 -5.36
CA ALA A 35 6.91 0.53 -4.23
C ALA A 35 5.98 0.35 -3.02
N ILE A 36 4.68 0.33 -3.24
CA ILE A 36 3.69 0.08 -2.18
C ILE A 36 3.89 -1.32 -1.61
N ALA A 37 4.07 -2.33 -2.45
CA ALA A 37 4.29 -3.71 -2.02
C ALA A 37 5.55 -3.81 -1.14
N GLN A 38 6.62 -3.13 -1.53
CA GLN A 38 7.86 -3.13 -0.75
C GLN A 38 7.66 -2.52 0.63
N ILE A 39 6.88 -1.45 0.73
CA ILE A 39 6.55 -0.83 2.01
C ILE A 39 5.78 -1.80 2.90
N LEU A 40 4.81 -2.53 2.34
CA LEU A 40 4.03 -3.51 3.11
C LEU A 40 4.91 -4.64 3.64
N VAL A 41 5.93 -5.06 2.88
CA VAL A 41 6.91 -6.04 3.33
C VAL A 41 7.77 -5.46 4.45
N ASP A 42 8.33 -4.28 4.23
CA ASP A 42 9.26 -3.64 5.16
C ASP A 42 8.58 -3.34 6.50
N GLU A 43 7.30 -3.01 6.48
CA GLU A 43 6.53 -2.72 7.70
C GLU A 43 5.92 -3.97 8.33
N GLY A 44 6.14 -5.14 7.74
CA GLY A 44 5.72 -6.41 8.32
C GLY A 44 4.26 -6.78 8.13
N TYR A 45 3.56 -6.13 7.20
CA TYR A 45 2.15 -6.43 6.93
C TYR A 45 1.96 -7.65 6.03
N VAL A 46 2.93 -7.93 5.15
CA VAL A 46 2.93 -9.10 4.29
C VAL A 46 4.30 -9.76 4.35
N LYS A 47 4.39 -11.05 3.96
CA LYS A 47 5.65 -11.80 4.01
C LYS A 47 6.62 -11.36 2.94
N GLY A 48 6.14 -11.14 1.73
CA GLY A 48 6.99 -10.79 0.62
C GLY A 48 6.20 -10.71 -0.68
N PHE A 49 6.92 -10.40 -1.76
CA PHE A 49 6.32 -10.43 -3.09
C PHE A 49 7.39 -10.74 -4.13
N GLN A 50 6.94 -11.19 -5.28
CA GLN A 50 7.79 -11.36 -6.45
C GLN A 50 7.07 -10.80 -7.67
N VAL A 51 7.84 -10.35 -8.65
CA VAL A 51 7.30 -9.85 -9.91
C VAL A 51 7.46 -10.95 -10.95
N ILE A 52 6.35 -11.34 -11.56
CA ILE A 52 6.31 -12.39 -12.56
C ILE A 52 6.10 -11.75 -13.92
N ASP A 53 6.97 -12.05 -14.87
CA ASP A 53 6.86 -11.56 -16.24
C ASP A 53 5.75 -12.32 -16.95
N ASP A 54 4.75 -11.59 -17.44
CA ASP A 54 3.63 -12.15 -18.19
C ASP A 54 3.66 -11.72 -19.67
N GLY A 55 4.79 -11.18 -20.13
CA GLY A 55 4.91 -10.64 -21.48
C GLY A 55 4.27 -9.28 -21.68
N LYS A 56 3.75 -8.69 -20.61
CA LYS A 56 3.11 -7.35 -20.59
C LYS A 56 3.74 -6.51 -19.50
N GLN A 57 2.93 -5.92 -18.63
CA GLN A 57 3.43 -5.11 -17.51
C GLN A 57 4.01 -5.93 -16.36
N GLY A 58 3.67 -7.22 -16.31
CA GLY A 58 4.05 -8.09 -15.20
C GLY A 58 2.96 -8.20 -14.14
N VAL A 59 3.15 -9.15 -13.26
CA VAL A 59 2.23 -9.42 -12.14
C VAL A 59 3.03 -9.42 -10.84
N ILE A 60 2.53 -8.70 -9.84
CA ILE A 60 3.04 -8.78 -8.48
C ILE A 60 2.31 -9.93 -7.79
N ARG A 61 3.05 -10.98 -7.42
CA ARG A 61 2.51 -12.05 -6.58
C ARG A 61 2.94 -11.82 -5.15
N MET A 62 2.00 -11.40 -4.33
CA MET A 62 2.24 -11.04 -2.95
C MET A 62 1.87 -12.23 -2.06
N THR A 63 2.76 -12.57 -1.11
CA THR A 63 2.50 -13.61 -0.11
C THR A 63 1.99 -12.93 1.15
N LEU A 64 0.77 -13.25 1.54
CA LEU A 64 0.11 -12.64 2.68
C LEU A 64 0.63 -13.24 4.00
N LYS A 65 0.44 -12.52 5.09
CA LYS A 65 0.94 -12.91 6.40
C LYS A 65 -0.23 -13.07 7.36
N TYR A 66 -0.22 -14.16 8.10
CA TYR A 66 -1.24 -14.44 9.09
C TYR A 66 -0.58 -14.82 10.43
N GLY A 67 -1.27 -14.50 11.52
CA GLY A 67 -0.89 -14.94 12.84
C GLY A 67 -1.51 -16.30 13.18
N GLU A 68 -1.64 -16.58 14.48
CA GLU A 68 -2.26 -17.82 14.95
C GLU A 68 -3.71 -17.92 14.47
N ASN A 69 -4.16 -19.15 14.17
CA ASN A 69 -5.51 -19.45 13.70
C ASN A 69 -5.88 -18.65 12.43
N LYS A 70 -4.89 -18.37 11.59
CA LYS A 70 -5.06 -17.58 10.36
C LYS A 70 -5.67 -16.21 10.60
N THR A 71 -5.36 -15.57 11.71
CA THR A 71 -5.75 -14.19 11.99
C THR A 71 -4.93 -13.25 11.10
N PRO A 72 -5.55 -12.38 10.28
CA PRO A 72 -4.79 -11.49 9.42
C PRO A 72 -3.92 -10.51 10.22
N VAL A 73 -2.67 -10.34 9.80
CA VAL A 73 -1.78 -9.32 10.34
C VAL A 73 -2.22 -7.94 9.84
N LEU A 74 -2.60 -7.89 8.56
CA LEU A 74 -3.14 -6.68 7.94
C LEU A 74 -4.61 -6.56 8.33
N THR A 75 -4.94 -5.54 9.11
CA THR A 75 -6.31 -5.33 9.62
C THR A 75 -7.14 -4.46 8.70
N GLY A 76 -6.58 -3.39 8.14
CA GLY A 76 -7.31 -2.49 7.29
C GLY A 76 -6.46 -1.81 6.25
N LEU A 77 -7.10 -1.45 5.14
CA LEU A 77 -6.54 -0.73 4.01
C LEU A 77 -7.57 0.30 3.57
N ARG A 78 -7.15 1.56 3.48
CA ARG A 78 -8.06 2.64 3.06
C ARG A 78 -7.39 3.51 2.00
N ARG A 79 -8.05 3.66 0.85
CA ARG A 79 -7.62 4.61 -0.18
C ARG A 79 -7.95 6.03 0.30
N VAL A 80 -6.97 6.94 0.26
CA VAL A 80 -7.15 8.32 0.70
C VAL A 80 -7.23 9.24 -0.51
N SER A 81 -6.13 9.41 -1.25
CA SER A 81 -6.12 10.23 -2.48
C SER A 81 -6.71 9.42 -3.62
N LYS A 82 -7.56 10.04 -4.42
CA LYS A 82 -8.25 9.40 -5.54
C LYS A 82 -8.06 10.23 -6.79
N PRO A 83 -8.18 9.64 -8.01
CA PRO A 83 -8.03 10.42 -9.24
C PRO A 83 -8.93 11.65 -9.33
N GLY A 84 -10.15 11.60 -8.80
CA GLY A 84 -11.08 12.72 -8.79
C GLY A 84 -10.93 13.65 -7.60
N LEU A 85 -10.14 13.28 -6.59
CA LEU A 85 -9.93 14.08 -5.38
C LEU A 85 -8.58 13.76 -4.78
N ARG A 86 -7.55 14.48 -5.20
CA ARG A 86 -6.19 14.29 -4.71
C ARG A 86 -6.03 14.91 -3.33
N ILE A 87 -5.37 14.21 -2.42
CA ILE A 87 -5.13 14.64 -1.05
C ILE A 87 -3.63 14.75 -0.83
N TYR A 88 -3.18 15.95 -0.44
CA TYR A 88 -1.77 16.24 -0.18
C TYR A 88 -1.57 16.66 1.26
N SER A 89 -0.37 16.45 1.79
CA SER A 89 0.00 16.91 3.12
C SER A 89 1.45 17.36 3.12
N ASN A 90 1.75 18.43 3.87
CA ASN A 90 3.14 18.78 4.16
C ASN A 90 3.65 17.87 5.29
N CYS A 91 4.96 17.93 5.59
CA CYS A 91 5.55 17.06 6.59
C CYS A 91 5.03 17.35 8.02
N GLU A 92 4.67 18.60 8.29
CA GLU A 92 4.19 19.02 9.61
C GLU A 92 2.80 18.46 9.92
N ASP A 93 1.93 18.43 8.90
CA ASP A 93 0.55 17.97 9.03
C ASP A 93 0.35 16.51 8.61
N MET A 94 1.45 15.78 8.39
CA MET A 94 1.40 14.39 7.93
C MET A 94 0.55 13.55 8.89
N PRO A 95 -0.51 12.86 8.38
CA PRO A 95 -1.41 12.12 9.24
C PRO A 95 -0.74 10.94 9.92
N LYS A 96 -1.18 10.66 11.15
CA LYS A 96 -0.79 9.46 11.89
C LYS A 96 -1.97 8.50 11.90
N VAL A 97 -1.73 7.27 11.47
CA VAL A 97 -2.76 6.24 11.40
C VAL A 97 -2.77 5.46 12.70
N MET A 98 -3.96 5.35 13.33
CA MET A 98 -4.13 4.62 14.58
C MET A 98 -3.11 5.06 15.65
N LYS A 99 -2.93 6.38 15.80
CA LYS A 99 -1.99 7.00 16.74
C LYS A 99 -0.54 6.52 16.58
N GLY A 100 -0.16 6.22 15.34
CA GLY A 100 1.20 5.78 15.00
C GLY A 100 1.38 4.27 14.96
N LEU A 101 0.35 3.49 15.26
CA LEU A 101 0.41 2.02 15.16
C LEU A 101 0.32 1.54 13.72
N GLY A 102 -0.40 2.29 12.86
CA GLY A 102 -0.46 2.03 11.43
C GLY A 102 0.46 2.96 10.66
N ILE A 103 0.35 2.93 9.34
CA ILE A 103 1.13 3.77 8.44
C ILE A 103 0.25 4.48 7.43
N ALA A 104 0.70 5.65 6.97
CA ALA A 104 0.22 6.25 5.73
C ALA A 104 1.27 6.01 4.65
N ILE A 105 0.84 5.69 3.45
CA ILE A 105 1.72 5.55 2.29
C ILE A 105 1.64 6.84 1.52
N VAL A 106 2.79 7.49 1.32
CA VAL A 106 2.87 8.84 0.76
C VAL A 106 3.78 8.85 -0.47
N SER A 107 3.33 9.49 -1.54
CA SER A 107 4.14 9.71 -2.73
C SER A 107 4.78 11.08 -2.63
N THR A 108 6.11 11.12 -2.53
CA THR A 108 6.88 12.36 -2.35
C THR A 108 7.83 12.57 -3.53
N SER A 109 8.47 13.73 -3.56
CA SER A 109 9.51 14.03 -4.55
C SER A 109 10.72 13.10 -4.42
N LYS A 110 10.89 12.45 -3.27
CA LYS A 110 11.97 11.50 -3.00
C LYS A 110 11.52 10.04 -3.11
N GLY A 111 10.33 9.81 -3.63
CA GLY A 111 9.78 8.46 -3.83
C GLY A 111 8.58 8.18 -2.95
N VAL A 112 8.08 6.96 -3.06
CA VAL A 112 6.96 6.48 -2.23
C VAL A 112 7.52 5.99 -0.90
N MET A 113 6.94 6.46 0.20
CA MET A 113 7.44 6.15 1.53
C MET A 113 6.32 6.18 2.57
N THR A 114 6.63 5.79 3.80
CA THR A 114 5.69 5.92 4.91
C THR A 114 5.64 7.35 5.44
N ASP A 115 4.57 7.67 6.17
CA ASP A 115 4.43 8.95 6.85
C ASP A 115 5.61 9.19 7.83
N LYS A 116 6.05 8.14 8.51
CA LYS A 116 7.17 8.22 9.46
C LYS A 116 8.46 8.64 8.77
N LYS A 117 8.74 8.02 7.63
CA LYS A 117 9.93 8.36 6.84
C LYS A 117 9.81 9.77 6.23
N ALA A 118 8.64 10.14 5.75
CA ALA A 118 8.39 11.47 5.19
C ALA A 118 8.65 12.57 6.25
N ARG A 119 8.19 12.37 7.48
CA ARG A 119 8.46 13.30 8.58
C ARG A 119 9.96 13.36 8.91
N LYS A 120 10.61 12.21 8.93
CA LYS A 120 12.06 12.14 9.22
C LYS A 120 12.87 12.87 8.16
N GLU A 121 12.49 12.74 6.89
CA GLU A 121 13.19 13.38 5.77
C GLU A 121 12.68 14.79 5.49
N ASN A 122 11.70 15.26 6.25
CA ASN A 122 11.13 16.61 6.16
C ASN A 122 10.56 16.90 4.77
N VAL A 123 9.79 15.94 4.23
CA VAL A 123 9.12 16.07 2.94
C VAL A 123 7.63 15.81 3.09
N GLY A 124 6.83 16.48 2.27
CA GLY A 124 5.41 16.22 2.13
C GLY A 124 5.11 15.56 0.79
N GLY A 125 3.86 15.24 0.55
CA GLY A 125 3.44 14.65 -0.70
C GLY A 125 1.99 14.26 -0.73
N GLU A 126 1.65 13.44 -1.72
CA GLU A 126 0.30 12.91 -1.89
C GLU A 126 0.09 11.71 -0.95
N VAL A 127 -0.95 11.80 -0.11
CA VAL A 127 -1.30 10.70 0.80
C VAL A 127 -2.12 9.68 0.04
N LEU A 128 -1.50 8.56 -0.29
CA LEU A 128 -2.11 7.53 -1.15
C LEU A 128 -3.10 6.66 -0.39
N ALA A 129 -2.71 6.16 0.78
CA ALA A 129 -3.51 5.18 1.51
C ALA A 129 -3.11 5.13 2.98
N PHE A 130 -4.02 4.62 3.80
CA PHE A 130 -3.76 4.25 5.19
C PHE A 130 -3.76 2.73 5.31
N VAL A 131 -2.84 2.20 6.13
CA VAL A 131 -2.70 0.77 6.38
C VAL A 131 -2.52 0.54 7.87
N TRP A 132 -3.21 -0.44 8.41
CA TRP A 132 -3.08 -0.81 9.83
C TRP A 132 -3.39 -2.27 10.09
#